data_ea589d45fee625bdf0e79d03bba344fb
#
_entry.id   ea589d45fee625bdf0e79d03bba344fb
#
_cell.length_a   1.000
_cell.length_b   1.000
_cell.length_c   1.000
_cell.angle_alpha   90.00
_cell.angle_beta   90.00
_cell.angle_gamma   90.00
#
_symmetry.space_group_name_H-M   'P 1'
#
loop_
_entity.id
_entity.type
_entity.pdbx_description
1 polymer ?
#
loop_
_entity_poly.entity_id
_entity_poly.type
_entity_poly.pdbx_seq_one_letter_code
_entity_poly.pdbx_strand_id
1 'polypeptide(L)'
;MISIEKLSIQDAASLFQFEVYNRAFFEKSVPSRGDAYYQYDHFLRGLQALLDEQAQGISFFGLIKNSQGDILGRMNLVDIEKDEGIGHLGYRVGEDTAGKGVASQALKIFLAEHVPQLAVKTICAKTTTDNISSQKVLLKNGFEPYDMELETPDDFLHFHLGVQRVR
;
A
#
# COMPACT_ATOMS: atom_id res chain seq x y z
N MET A 1 -12.33 4.46 14.47
CA MET A 1 -12.36 5.06 13.14
C MET A 1 -10.94 5.17 12.60
N ILE A 2 -10.73 4.85 11.35
CA ILE A 2 -9.42 4.96 10.71
C ILE A 2 -9.46 6.03 9.62
N SER A 3 -8.27 6.52 9.27
CA SER A 3 -8.07 7.45 8.16
C SER A 3 -6.83 7.06 7.38
N ILE A 4 -6.70 7.62 6.18
CA ILE A 4 -5.47 7.51 5.39
C ILE A 4 -4.92 8.92 5.21
N GLU A 5 -3.69 9.12 5.62
CA GLU A 5 -2.99 10.38 5.46
C GLU A 5 -1.81 10.23 4.51
N LYS A 6 -1.64 11.22 3.64
CA LYS A 6 -0.50 11.29 2.74
C LYS A 6 0.79 11.39 3.53
N LEU A 7 1.77 10.55 3.19
CA LEU A 7 3.07 10.54 3.84
C LEU A 7 3.74 11.91 3.77
N SER A 8 4.32 12.36 4.90
CA SER A 8 5.12 13.57 4.97
C SER A 8 6.40 13.32 5.77
N ILE A 9 7.35 14.26 5.69
CA ILE A 9 8.61 14.15 6.43
C ILE A 9 8.38 14.12 7.96
N GLN A 10 7.29 14.72 8.43
CA GLN A 10 6.95 14.75 9.85
C GLN A 10 6.59 13.36 10.39
N ASP A 11 6.24 12.42 9.52
CA ASP A 11 5.92 11.04 9.90
C ASP A 11 7.15 10.16 10.11
N ALA A 12 8.36 10.67 9.81
CA ALA A 12 9.57 9.84 9.74
C ALA A 12 9.83 9.03 11.01
N ALA A 13 9.82 9.66 12.18
CA ALA A 13 10.12 8.99 13.43
C ALA A 13 9.05 7.94 13.79
N SER A 14 7.77 8.29 13.65
CA SER A 14 6.66 7.38 13.96
C SER A 14 6.62 6.20 13.00
N LEU A 15 6.87 6.44 11.72
CA LEU A 15 6.90 5.38 10.72
C LEU A 15 8.09 4.44 10.94
N PHE A 16 9.25 4.99 11.28
CA PHE A 16 10.43 4.18 11.61
C PHE A 16 10.13 3.24 12.79
N GLN A 17 9.55 3.78 13.86
CA GLN A 17 9.15 2.96 15.02
C GLN A 17 8.16 1.87 14.64
N PHE A 18 7.19 2.18 13.79
CA PHE A 18 6.24 1.20 13.28
C PHE A 18 6.93 0.08 12.52
N GLU A 19 7.87 0.40 11.64
CA GLU A 19 8.59 -0.58 10.84
C GLU A 19 9.50 -1.47 11.71
N VAL A 20 10.18 -0.89 12.69
CA VAL A 20 11.01 -1.65 13.64
C VAL A 20 10.14 -2.58 14.48
N TYR A 21 9.05 -2.08 15.03
CA TYR A 21 8.14 -2.86 15.86
C TYR A 21 7.56 -4.06 15.10
N ASN A 22 7.21 -3.88 13.84
CA ASN A 22 6.57 -4.90 13.02
C ASN A 22 7.54 -5.73 12.18
N ARG A 23 8.87 -5.53 12.32
CA ARG A 23 9.86 -6.17 11.47
C ARG A 23 9.69 -7.69 11.43
N ALA A 24 9.66 -8.35 12.57
CA ALA A 24 9.55 -9.80 12.66
C ALA A 24 8.23 -10.31 12.05
N PHE A 25 7.14 -9.58 12.30
CA PHE A 25 5.84 -9.92 11.75
C PHE A 25 5.82 -9.84 10.22
N PHE A 26 6.32 -8.74 9.66
CA PHE A 26 6.33 -8.57 8.20
C PHE A 26 7.27 -9.54 7.50
N GLU A 27 8.40 -9.87 8.11
CA GLU A 27 9.37 -10.81 7.53
C GLU A 27 8.85 -12.25 7.44
N LYS A 28 7.74 -12.58 8.10
CA LYS A 28 7.07 -13.88 7.93
C LYS A 28 6.43 -14.02 6.55
N SER A 29 6.05 -12.93 5.92
CA SER A 29 5.25 -12.93 4.68
C SER A 29 6.00 -12.36 3.49
N VAL A 30 6.99 -11.50 3.71
CA VAL A 30 7.74 -10.82 2.64
C VAL A 30 9.23 -10.91 2.92
N PRO A 31 10.08 -10.82 1.88
CA PRO A 31 11.52 -10.80 2.08
C PRO A 31 11.96 -9.66 2.97
N SER A 32 13.00 -9.90 3.78
CA SER A 32 13.60 -8.87 4.63
C SER A 32 14.11 -7.70 3.78
N ARG A 33 13.93 -6.50 4.30
CA ARG A 33 14.48 -5.28 3.69
C ARG A 33 15.96 -5.07 4.01
N GLY A 34 16.54 -5.98 4.80
CA GLY A 34 17.94 -5.90 5.24
C GLY A 34 18.11 -5.02 6.48
N ASP A 35 19.22 -5.24 7.19
CA ASP A 35 19.48 -4.55 8.46
C ASP A 35 19.64 -3.04 8.29
N ALA A 36 20.19 -2.59 7.16
CA ALA A 36 20.40 -1.17 6.88
C ALA A 36 19.09 -0.36 6.90
N TYR A 37 18.00 -0.97 6.42
CA TYR A 37 16.68 -0.32 6.43
C TYR A 37 16.26 0.10 7.84
N TYR A 38 16.68 -0.64 8.86
CA TYR A 38 16.34 -0.41 10.27
C TYR A 38 17.38 0.47 10.99
N GLN A 39 18.25 1.13 10.24
CA GLN A 39 19.10 2.21 10.72
C GLN A 39 18.44 3.55 10.35
N TYR A 40 18.20 4.41 11.32
CA TYR A 40 17.37 5.60 11.12
C TYR A 40 17.86 6.49 9.98
N ASP A 41 19.16 6.73 9.89
CA ASP A 41 19.70 7.58 8.84
C ASP A 41 19.45 7.03 7.44
N HIS A 42 19.60 5.72 7.29
CA HIS A 42 19.30 5.02 6.04
C HIS A 42 17.81 5.07 5.72
N PHE A 43 16.96 4.79 6.73
CA PHE A 43 15.52 4.86 6.61
C PHE A 43 15.07 6.27 6.17
N LEU A 44 15.64 7.31 6.78
CA LEU A 44 15.29 8.69 6.46
C LEU A 44 15.64 9.06 5.02
N ARG A 45 16.78 8.60 4.51
CA ARG A 45 17.15 8.82 3.09
C ARG A 45 16.17 8.12 2.16
N GLY A 46 15.77 6.89 2.49
CA GLY A 46 14.75 6.17 1.74
C GLY A 46 13.40 6.88 1.75
N LEU A 47 13.01 7.40 2.91
CA LEU A 47 11.77 8.16 3.05
C LEU A 47 11.78 9.41 2.16
N GLN A 48 12.89 10.14 2.13
CA GLN A 48 13.03 11.32 1.26
C GLN A 48 12.89 10.96 -0.21
N ALA A 49 13.45 9.81 -0.63
CA ALA A 49 13.27 9.32 -2.00
C ALA A 49 11.81 9.02 -2.33
N LEU A 50 11.06 8.43 -1.38
CA LEU A 50 9.62 8.21 -1.55
C LEU A 50 8.86 9.53 -1.66
N LEU A 51 9.21 10.52 -0.85
CA LEU A 51 8.57 11.84 -0.91
C LEU A 51 8.84 12.54 -2.24
N ASP A 52 10.02 12.37 -2.82
CA ASP A 52 10.36 12.90 -4.15
C ASP A 52 9.51 12.23 -5.24
N GLU A 53 9.35 10.91 -5.20
CA GLU A 53 8.46 10.20 -6.12
C GLU A 53 7.03 10.72 -6.01
N GLN A 54 6.57 10.91 -4.78
CA GLN A 54 5.22 11.39 -4.52
C GLN A 54 5.03 12.81 -5.04
N ALA A 55 6.02 13.68 -4.87
CA ALA A 55 6.00 15.04 -5.39
C ALA A 55 5.95 15.08 -6.92
N GLN A 56 6.56 14.10 -7.58
CA GLN A 56 6.53 13.97 -9.03
C GLN A 56 5.22 13.36 -9.56
N GLY A 57 4.35 12.87 -8.66
CA GLY A 57 3.10 12.23 -9.04
C GLY A 57 3.26 10.81 -9.58
N ILE A 58 4.43 10.21 -9.41
CA ILE A 58 4.71 8.82 -9.83
C ILE A 58 4.11 7.83 -8.84
N SER A 59 3.98 8.22 -7.59
CA SER A 59 3.48 7.36 -6.52
C SER A 59 2.68 8.18 -5.50
N PHE A 60 1.80 7.49 -4.79
CA PHE A 60 1.14 8.00 -3.59
C PHE A 60 1.46 7.05 -2.43
N PHE A 61 1.99 7.57 -1.34
CA PHE A 61 2.27 6.80 -0.14
C PHE A 61 1.33 7.23 0.96
N GLY A 62 0.52 6.29 1.46
CA GLY A 62 -0.48 6.56 2.49
C GLY A 62 -0.14 5.86 3.80
N LEU A 63 -0.46 6.52 4.91
CA LEU A 63 -0.40 5.95 6.24
C LEU A 63 -1.82 5.69 6.74
N ILE A 64 -2.07 4.47 7.19
CA ILE A 64 -3.33 4.12 7.83
C ILE A 64 -3.19 4.47 9.30
N LYS A 65 -4.04 5.37 9.79
CA LYS A 65 -3.98 5.84 11.18
C LYS A 65 -5.31 5.64 11.89
N ASN A 66 -5.24 5.44 13.20
CA ASN A 66 -6.43 5.44 14.06
C ASN A 66 -6.78 6.86 14.50
N SER A 67 -7.82 7.01 15.32
CA SER A 67 -8.27 8.33 15.78
C SER A 67 -7.30 9.03 16.72
N GLN A 68 -6.34 8.30 17.32
CA GLN A 68 -5.27 8.89 18.13
C GLN A 68 -4.04 9.29 17.28
N GLY A 69 -4.04 9.04 15.98
CA GLY A 69 -2.92 9.33 15.11
C GLY A 69 -1.85 8.25 15.07
N ASP A 70 -2.09 7.10 15.69
CA ASP A 70 -1.15 5.98 15.64
C ASP A 70 -1.15 5.33 14.26
N ILE A 71 0.02 4.94 13.77
CA ILE A 71 0.16 4.26 12.49
C ILE A 71 -0.22 2.79 12.66
N LEU A 72 -1.23 2.35 11.92
CA LEU A 72 -1.69 0.96 11.90
C LEU A 72 -1.15 0.19 10.70
N GLY A 73 -0.77 0.88 9.64
CA GLY A 73 -0.31 0.26 8.42
C GLY A 73 0.03 1.27 7.34
N ARG A 74 0.32 0.74 6.17
CA ARG A 74 0.66 1.55 4.98
C ARG A 74 -0.20 1.10 3.81
N MET A 75 -0.56 2.05 2.96
CA MET A 75 -1.29 1.78 1.72
C MET A 75 -0.79 2.70 0.63
N ASN A 76 -0.23 2.11 -0.42
CA ASN A 76 0.50 2.83 -1.44
C ASN A 76 -0.06 2.54 -2.82
N LEU A 77 -0.02 3.54 -3.68
CA LEU A 77 -0.20 3.36 -5.12
C LEU A 77 1.09 3.80 -5.79
N VAL A 78 1.75 2.88 -6.48
CA VAL A 78 3.10 3.12 -7.02
C VAL A 78 3.13 2.92 -8.52
N ASP A 79 4.22 3.38 -9.14
CA ASP A 79 4.46 3.24 -10.57
C ASP A 79 3.28 3.72 -11.42
N ILE A 80 2.78 4.91 -11.08
CA ILE A 80 1.64 5.52 -11.79
C ILE A 80 2.09 5.93 -13.19
N GLU A 81 1.53 5.27 -14.19
CA GLU A 81 1.73 5.58 -15.60
C GLU A 81 0.62 6.51 -16.05
N LYS A 82 0.91 7.80 -16.11
CA LYS A 82 -0.11 8.83 -16.38
C LYS A 82 -0.75 8.70 -17.75
N ASP A 83 0.03 8.28 -18.75
CA ASP A 83 -0.46 8.14 -20.13
C ASP A 83 -1.51 7.03 -20.24
N GLU A 84 -1.28 5.91 -19.57
CA GLU A 84 -2.20 4.78 -19.58
C GLU A 84 -3.18 4.79 -18.42
N GLY A 85 -2.90 5.59 -17.39
CA GLY A 85 -3.75 5.69 -16.21
C GLY A 85 -3.72 4.46 -15.32
N ILE A 86 -2.57 3.79 -15.23
CA ILE A 86 -2.42 2.56 -14.45
C ILE A 86 -1.56 2.86 -13.22
N GLY A 87 -2.00 2.34 -12.06
CA GLY A 87 -1.21 2.37 -10.83
C GLY A 87 -1.25 1.01 -10.15
N HIS A 88 -0.29 0.76 -9.27
CA HIS A 88 -0.09 -0.53 -8.61
C HIS A 88 -0.27 -0.38 -7.11
N LEU A 89 -1.24 -1.10 -6.56
CA LEU A 89 -1.60 -1.05 -5.14
C LEU A 89 -0.70 -1.99 -4.33
N GLY A 90 -0.20 -1.48 -3.21
CA GLY A 90 0.46 -2.28 -2.18
C GLY A 90 0.01 -1.81 -0.80
N TYR A 91 -0.14 -2.73 0.14
CA TYR A 91 -0.51 -2.37 1.51
C TYR A 91 -0.06 -3.45 2.49
N ARG A 92 0.11 -3.04 3.73
CA ARG A 92 0.31 -3.95 4.85
C ARG A 92 -0.17 -3.31 6.14
N VAL A 93 -0.62 -4.14 7.07
CA VAL A 93 -1.16 -3.74 8.37
C VAL A 93 -0.30 -4.37 9.46
N GLY A 94 -0.03 -3.63 10.52
CA GLY A 94 0.77 -4.11 11.64
C GLY A 94 0.11 -5.25 12.40
N GLU A 95 0.91 -5.99 13.16
CA GLU A 95 0.49 -7.19 13.89
C GLU A 95 -0.67 -6.93 14.84
N ASP A 96 -0.63 -5.80 15.57
CA ASP A 96 -1.61 -5.48 16.61
C ASP A 96 -3.04 -5.35 16.07
N THR A 97 -3.18 -4.99 14.80
CA THR A 97 -4.50 -4.79 14.17
C THR A 97 -4.77 -5.75 13.01
N ALA A 98 -3.86 -6.68 12.75
CA ALA A 98 -4.04 -7.68 11.70
C ALA A 98 -5.27 -8.56 12.00
N GLY A 99 -6.00 -8.91 10.95
CA GLY A 99 -7.20 -9.77 11.07
C GLY A 99 -8.44 -9.05 11.63
N LYS A 100 -8.40 -7.73 11.78
CA LYS A 100 -9.50 -6.93 12.34
C LYS A 100 -10.26 -6.10 11.28
N GLY A 101 -10.05 -6.38 10.00
CA GLY A 101 -10.73 -5.67 8.92
C GLY A 101 -10.14 -4.31 8.57
N VAL A 102 -9.00 -3.94 9.14
CA VAL A 102 -8.36 -2.63 8.91
C VAL A 102 -7.98 -2.44 7.45
N ALA A 103 -7.34 -3.43 6.84
CA ALA A 103 -6.90 -3.34 5.44
C ALA A 103 -8.09 -3.11 4.49
N SER A 104 -9.18 -3.84 4.68
CA SER A 104 -10.38 -3.70 3.84
C SER A 104 -11.04 -2.34 4.00
N GLN A 105 -11.15 -1.86 5.24
CA GLN A 105 -11.70 -0.55 5.53
C GLN A 105 -10.82 0.57 4.97
N ALA A 106 -9.50 0.43 5.12
CA ALA A 106 -8.53 1.38 4.59
C ALA A 106 -8.60 1.46 3.07
N LEU A 107 -8.70 0.31 2.40
CA LEU A 107 -8.82 0.29 0.94
C LEU A 107 -10.10 0.99 0.47
N LYS A 108 -11.21 0.77 1.14
CA LYS A 108 -12.46 1.47 0.84
C LYS A 108 -12.29 2.99 0.93
N ILE A 109 -11.66 3.47 2.00
CA ILE A 109 -11.39 4.90 2.20
C ILE A 109 -10.45 5.42 1.10
N PHE A 110 -9.39 4.69 0.81
CA PHE A 110 -8.41 5.07 -0.21
C PHE A 110 -9.06 5.24 -1.58
N LEU A 111 -9.88 4.29 -1.98
CA LEU A 111 -10.59 4.34 -3.27
C LEU A 111 -11.58 5.51 -3.35
N ALA A 112 -12.21 5.85 -2.23
CA ALA A 112 -13.22 6.92 -2.18
C ALA A 112 -12.60 8.31 -2.07
N GLU A 113 -11.53 8.48 -1.30
CA GLU A 113 -11.03 9.80 -0.91
C GLU A 113 -9.74 10.21 -1.60
N HIS A 114 -8.88 9.26 -1.95
CA HIS A 114 -7.55 9.57 -2.51
C HIS A 114 -7.43 9.28 -4.00
N VAL A 115 -7.90 8.12 -4.43
CA VAL A 115 -7.78 7.70 -5.83
C VAL A 115 -8.42 8.68 -6.83
N PRO A 116 -9.57 9.31 -6.53
CA PRO A 116 -10.15 10.26 -7.48
C PRO A 116 -9.29 11.47 -7.80
N GLN A 117 -8.30 11.77 -6.96
CA GLN A 117 -7.36 12.88 -7.16
C GLN A 117 -6.10 12.46 -7.88
N LEU A 118 -5.94 11.17 -8.15
CA LEU A 118 -4.79 10.61 -8.84
C LEU A 118 -5.13 10.36 -10.31
N ALA A 119 -4.11 10.39 -11.17
CA ALA A 119 -4.29 10.24 -12.62
C ALA A 119 -4.37 8.76 -13.01
N VAL A 120 -5.28 8.00 -12.40
CA VAL A 120 -5.42 6.56 -12.65
C VAL A 120 -6.84 6.21 -13.09
N LYS A 121 -6.93 5.27 -14.03
CA LYS A 121 -8.17 4.67 -14.52
C LYS A 121 -8.28 3.21 -14.11
N THR A 122 -7.14 2.56 -13.89
CA THR A 122 -7.07 1.15 -13.51
C THR A 122 -6.06 0.99 -12.41
N ILE A 123 -6.43 0.25 -11.38
CA ILE A 123 -5.53 -0.12 -10.28
C ILE A 123 -5.28 -1.61 -10.39
N CYS A 124 -4.01 -1.99 -10.42
CA CYS A 124 -3.57 -3.37 -10.40
C CYS A 124 -3.06 -3.74 -9.02
N ALA A 125 -3.32 -4.96 -8.60
CA ALA A 125 -2.81 -5.50 -7.35
C ALA A 125 -2.44 -6.97 -7.55
N LYS A 126 -1.49 -7.46 -6.76
CA LYS A 126 -1.12 -8.87 -6.76
C LYS A 126 -0.95 -9.38 -5.35
N THR A 127 -1.29 -10.64 -5.14
CA THR A 127 -1.08 -11.34 -3.86
C THR A 127 -0.47 -12.70 -4.15
N THR A 128 0.22 -13.26 -3.16
CA THR A 128 0.61 -14.66 -3.25
C THR A 128 -0.61 -15.57 -3.20
N THR A 129 -0.51 -16.74 -3.80
CA THR A 129 -1.65 -17.68 -3.92
C THR A 129 -2.15 -18.19 -2.58
N ASP A 130 -1.32 -18.19 -1.55
CA ASP A 130 -1.66 -18.60 -0.18
C ASP A 130 -2.17 -17.45 0.71
N ASN A 131 -2.09 -16.21 0.25
CA ASN A 131 -2.55 -15.07 1.04
C ASN A 131 -4.05 -14.83 0.86
N ILE A 132 -4.84 -15.70 1.48
CA ILE A 132 -6.32 -15.68 1.38
C ILE A 132 -6.88 -14.37 1.95
N SER A 133 -6.29 -13.87 3.02
CA SER A 133 -6.72 -12.64 3.66
C SER A 133 -6.65 -11.44 2.70
N SER A 134 -5.54 -11.29 1.98
CA SER A 134 -5.37 -10.22 0.99
C SER A 134 -6.33 -10.39 -0.19
N GLN A 135 -6.53 -11.61 -0.66
CA GLN A 135 -7.49 -11.90 -1.73
C GLN A 135 -8.91 -11.43 -1.35
N LYS A 136 -9.33 -11.71 -0.11
CA LYS A 136 -10.63 -11.28 0.39
C LYS A 136 -10.76 -9.77 0.48
N VAL A 137 -9.71 -9.07 0.88
CA VAL A 137 -9.68 -7.61 0.93
C VAL A 137 -9.92 -7.02 -0.46
N LEU A 138 -9.23 -7.54 -1.47
CA LEU A 138 -9.35 -7.08 -2.85
C LEU A 138 -10.74 -7.35 -3.41
N LEU A 139 -11.23 -8.59 -3.27
CA LEU A 139 -12.56 -8.97 -3.76
C LEU A 139 -13.67 -8.15 -3.11
N LYS A 140 -13.58 -7.94 -1.80
CA LYS A 140 -14.56 -7.15 -1.04
C LYS A 140 -14.63 -5.70 -1.51
N ASN A 141 -13.55 -5.17 -2.06
CA ASN A 141 -13.46 -3.81 -2.56
C ASN A 141 -13.65 -3.70 -4.07
N GLY A 142 -14.18 -4.73 -4.70
CA GLY A 142 -14.57 -4.69 -6.11
C GLY A 142 -13.49 -5.06 -7.10
N PHE A 143 -12.31 -5.45 -6.64
CA PHE A 143 -11.26 -5.94 -7.53
C PHE A 143 -11.66 -7.28 -8.11
N GLU A 144 -11.29 -7.50 -9.35
CA GLU A 144 -11.55 -8.76 -10.07
C GLU A 144 -10.23 -9.45 -10.42
N PRO A 145 -10.16 -10.78 -10.25
CA PRO A 145 -8.98 -11.52 -10.69
C PRO A 145 -8.89 -11.50 -12.22
N TYR A 146 -7.69 -11.50 -12.74
CA TYR A 146 -7.46 -11.64 -14.18
C TYR A 146 -6.18 -12.44 -14.45
N ASP A 147 -6.14 -13.10 -15.61
CA ASP A 147 -4.96 -13.82 -16.07
C ASP A 147 -4.02 -12.85 -16.76
N MET A 148 -2.79 -12.75 -16.25
CA MET A 148 -1.76 -11.95 -16.83
C MET A 148 -0.90 -12.81 -17.76
N GLU A 149 -0.77 -12.41 -19.04
CA GLU A 149 0.14 -13.06 -19.96
C GLU A 149 1.58 -12.67 -19.63
N LEU A 150 2.27 -13.59 -18.95
CA LEU A 150 3.67 -13.41 -18.59
C LEU A 150 4.53 -14.37 -19.42
N GLU A 151 5.72 -13.90 -19.83
CA GLU A 151 6.70 -14.77 -20.45
C GLU A 151 7.11 -15.92 -19.53
N THR A 152 7.19 -15.61 -18.22
CA THR A 152 7.43 -16.59 -17.16
C THR A 152 6.31 -16.47 -16.15
N PRO A 153 5.55 -17.56 -15.87
CA PRO A 153 4.54 -17.53 -14.83
C PRO A 153 5.16 -17.17 -13.49
N ASP A 154 4.47 -16.33 -12.72
CA ASP A 154 4.85 -16.03 -11.35
C ASP A 154 3.92 -16.74 -10.35
N ASP A 155 4.23 -16.67 -9.05
CA ASP A 155 3.44 -17.30 -7.99
C ASP A 155 2.38 -16.34 -7.41
N PHE A 156 1.95 -15.36 -8.21
CA PHE A 156 0.99 -14.37 -7.78
C PHE A 156 -0.36 -14.53 -8.47
N LEU A 157 -1.41 -14.20 -7.72
CA LEU A 157 -2.72 -13.91 -8.28
C LEU A 157 -2.80 -12.43 -8.57
N HIS A 158 -3.28 -12.07 -9.76
CA HIS A 158 -3.38 -10.70 -10.22
C HIS A 158 -4.83 -10.25 -10.21
N PHE A 159 -5.03 -9.01 -9.76
CA PHE A 159 -6.35 -8.38 -9.65
C PHE A 159 -6.30 -6.99 -10.26
N HIS A 160 -7.43 -6.53 -10.76
CA HIS A 160 -7.56 -5.16 -11.24
C HIS A 160 -8.90 -4.56 -10.83
N LEU A 161 -8.93 -3.24 -10.81
CA LEU A 161 -10.15 -2.45 -10.57
C LEU A 161 -10.16 -1.28 -11.53
N GLY A 162 -11.25 -1.14 -12.28
CA GLY A 162 -11.53 0.06 -13.06
C GLY A 162 -12.02 1.17 -12.12
N VAL A 163 -11.37 2.33 -12.17
CA VAL A 163 -11.72 3.47 -11.33
C VAL A 163 -12.89 4.21 -11.94
N GLN A 164 -14.02 4.27 -11.22
CA GLN A 164 -15.16 5.09 -11.61
C GLN A 164 -14.94 6.51 -11.11
N ARG A 165 -14.94 7.46 -12.03
CA ARG A 165 -14.92 8.86 -11.66
C ARG A 165 -16.34 9.33 -11.38
N VAL A 166 -16.57 9.84 -10.19
CA VAL A 166 -17.80 10.55 -9.87
C VAL A 166 -17.78 11.86 -10.67
N ARG A 167 -18.71 12.00 -11.55
CA ARG A 167 -18.89 13.24 -12.32
C ARG A 167 -19.60 14.28 -11.49
#